data_6125c7590da5b3b25c3f9798df1fb62c
#
_entry.id   6125c7590da5b3b25c3f9798df1fb62c
#
_cell.length_a   1.000
_cell.length_b   1.000
_cell.length_c   1.000
_cell.angle_alpha   90.00
_cell.angle_beta   90.00
_cell.angle_gamma   90.00
#
_symmetry.space_group_name_H-M   'P 1'
#
loop_
_entity.id
_entity.type
_entity.pdbx_description
1 polymer ?
#
loop_
_entity_poly.entity_id
_entity_poly.type
_entity_poly.pdbx_seq_one_letter_code
_entity_poly.pdbx_strand_id
1 'polypeptide(L)'
;YMKHPQQYIEKGFHPPKGVLLHGVPGTGKTMLAKAMAAEADMTFMSAEGSQFLKKYVGEGPEAIHALFRTARKYAPTILFIDEIDAIGKNRQSAGESNSRADILNALLTEMSGFKTTGESQVFVLAATNFDVEGKDRFSLDSALLRRFDRKILVDLPNREERLRFLKQRRE
;
A
#
# COMPACT_ATOMS: atom_id res chain seq x y z
N TYR A 1 -6.82 -6.58 14.93
CA TYR A 1 -5.81 -7.57 14.52
C TYR A 1 -4.39 -7.08 14.84
N MET A 2 -4.00 -5.91 14.36
CA MET A 2 -2.63 -5.37 14.48
C MET A 2 -2.13 -5.30 15.94
N LYS A 3 -2.99 -4.96 16.90
CA LYS A 3 -2.63 -4.90 18.33
C LYS A 3 -2.51 -6.29 18.99
N HIS A 4 -3.24 -7.30 18.51
CA HIS A 4 -3.29 -8.63 19.13
C HIS A 4 -3.36 -9.74 18.07
N PRO A 5 -2.32 -9.92 17.24
CA PRO A 5 -2.36 -10.83 16.09
C PRO A 5 -2.59 -12.29 16.49
N GLN A 6 -2.02 -12.75 17.60
CA GLN A 6 -2.12 -14.16 18.01
C GLN A 6 -3.57 -14.59 18.32
N GLN A 7 -4.36 -13.74 18.96
CA GLN A 7 -5.76 -14.02 19.28
C GLN A 7 -6.62 -14.28 18.05
N TYR A 8 -6.24 -13.68 16.90
CA TYR A 8 -6.95 -13.87 15.64
C TYR A 8 -6.45 -15.11 14.90
N ILE A 9 -5.15 -15.39 14.94
CA ILE A 9 -4.54 -16.59 14.34
C ILE A 9 -5.10 -17.85 15.01
N GLU A 10 -5.21 -17.88 16.32
CA GLU A 10 -5.80 -18.98 17.09
C GLU A 10 -7.26 -19.25 16.74
N LYS A 11 -7.98 -18.22 16.29
CA LYS A 11 -9.37 -18.32 15.80
C LYS A 11 -9.47 -18.62 14.30
N GLY A 12 -8.33 -18.94 13.64
CA GLY A 12 -8.29 -19.27 12.21
C GLY A 12 -8.38 -18.05 11.27
N PHE A 13 -8.28 -16.83 11.80
CA PHE A 13 -8.24 -15.63 10.97
C PHE A 13 -6.83 -15.37 10.49
N HIS A 14 -6.65 -15.33 9.18
CA HIS A 14 -5.39 -14.88 8.57
C HIS A 14 -5.42 -13.37 8.37
N PRO A 15 -4.36 -12.63 8.81
CA PRO A 15 -4.29 -11.21 8.57
C PRO A 15 -4.20 -10.91 7.08
N PRO A 16 -4.81 -9.82 6.62
CA PRO A 16 -4.57 -9.36 5.27
C PRO A 16 -3.09 -9.01 5.11
N LYS A 17 -2.46 -9.51 4.05
CA LYS A 17 -1.05 -9.22 3.73
C LYS A 17 -0.86 -7.82 3.21
N GLY A 18 -1.90 -7.28 2.56
CA GLY A 18 -1.90 -5.94 2.01
C GLY A 18 -3.30 -5.36 1.87
N VAL A 19 -3.38 -4.05 1.99
CA VAL A 19 -4.60 -3.26 1.76
C VAL A 19 -4.30 -2.17 0.74
N LEU A 20 -5.19 -2.02 -0.24
CA LEU A 20 -5.12 -0.97 -1.24
C LEU A 20 -6.18 0.10 -0.95
N LEU A 21 -5.74 1.32 -0.67
CA LEU A 21 -6.59 2.50 -0.60
C LEU A 21 -6.74 3.10 -2.00
N HIS A 22 -7.96 3.25 -2.47
CA HIS A 22 -8.20 3.83 -3.80
C HIS A 22 -9.23 4.95 -3.75
N GLY A 23 -9.24 5.80 -4.77
CA GLY A 23 -10.18 6.92 -4.87
C GLY A 23 -9.50 8.23 -5.24
N VAL A 24 -10.30 9.26 -5.45
CA VAL A 24 -9.83 10.57 -5.97
C VAL A 24 -8.73 11.18 -5.10
N PRO A 25 -7.83 12.00 -5.68
CA PRO A 25 -6.78 12.66 -4.92
C PRO A 25 -7.36 13.62 -3.86
N GLY A 26 -6.60 13.84 -2.77
CA GLY A 26 -6.98 14.78 -1.71
C GLY A 26 -7.99 14.25 -0.69
N THR A 27 -8.37 12.97 -0.74
CA THR A 27 -9.31 12.35 0.23
C THR A 27 -8.68 11.93 1.55
N GLY A 28 -7.36 12.10 1.70
CA GLY A 28 -6.66 11.83 2.97
C GLY A 28 -6.10 10.41 3.12
N LYS A 29 -5.91 9.65 2.02
CA LYS A 29 -5.36 8.28 2.03
C LYS A 29 -4.04 8.18 2.83
N THR A 30 -3.11 9.09 2.59
CA THR A 30 -1.82 9.14 3.31
C THR A 30 -2.00 9.47 4.80
N MET A 31 -2.92 10.37 5.13
CA MET A 31 -3.24 10.71 6.52
C MET A 31 -3.88 9.53 7.26
N LEU A 32 -4.78 8.83 6.60
CA LEU A 32 -5.40 7.61 7.13
C LEU A 32 -4.34 6.53 7.44
N ALA A 33 -3.38 6.34 6.54
CA ALA A 33 -2.29 5.38 6.74
C ALA A 33 -1.43 5.72 7.98
N LYS A 34 -1.09 7.00 8.17
CA LYS A 34 -0.36 7.46 9.35
C LYS A 34 -1.16 7.28 10.64
N ALA A 35 -2.45 7.60 10.61
CA ALA A 35 -3.33 7.42 11.77
C ALA A 35 -3.47 5.95 12.15
N MET A 36 -3.57 5.04 11.18
CA MET A 36 -3.59 3.60 11.42
C MET A 36 -2.32 3.10 12.13
N ALA A 37 -1.14 3.58 11.70
CA ALA A 37 0.13 3.20 12.31
C ALA A 37 0.24 3.69 13.75
N ALA A 38 -0.13 4.93 14.00
CA ALA A 38 -0.14 5.52 15.34
C ALA A 38 -1.12 4.78 16.28
N GLU A 39 -2.34 4.48 15.79
CA GLU A 39 -3.34 3.75 16.57
C GLU A 39 -2.93 2.30 16.85
N ALA A 40 -2.19 1.66 15.94
CA ALA A 40 -1.72 0.29 16.09
C ALA A 40 -0.38 0.17 16.84
N ASP A 41 0.25 1.28 17.22
CA ASP A 41 1.60 1.33 17.82
C ASP A 41 2.64 0.59 16.97
N MET A 42 2.62 0.86 15.66
CA MET A 42 3.51 0.26 14.68
C MET A 42 4.43 1.30 14.06
N THR A 43 5.63 0.87 13.69
CA THR A 43 6.54 1.72 12.89
C THR A 43 5.86 2.10 11.57
N PHE A 44 5.91 3.38 11.20
CA PHE A 44 5.42 3.85 9.91
C PHE A 44 6.58 4.15 8.96
N MET A 45 6.60 3.47 7.83
CA MET A 45 7.53 3.76 6.74
C MET A 45 6.74 4.10 5.48
N SER A 46 7.18 5.12 4.75
CA SER A 46 6.52 5.53 3.50
C SER A 46 7.50 5.62 2.35
N ALA A 47 7.04 5.21 1.18
CA ALA A 47 7.70 5.38 -0.11
C ALA A 47 6.68 5.84 -1.15
N GLU A 48 7.15 6.47 -2.21
CA GLU A 48 6.35 6.89 -3.36
C GLU A 48 6.71 6.02 -4.57
N GLY A 49 5.72 5.45 -5.25
CA GLY A 49 5.94 4.57 -6.39
C GLY A 49 6.81 5.19 -7.48
N SER A 50 6.65 6.48 -7.73
CA SER A 50 7.43 7.24 -8.71
C SER A 50 8.93 7.29 -8.41
N GLN A 51 9.36 7.19 -7.15
CA GLN A 51 10.77 7.23 -6.75
C GLN A 51 11.56 6.04 -7.30
N PHE A 52 10.91 4.88 -7.45
CA PHE A 52 11.57 3.67 -7.96
C PHE A 52 11.85 3.74 -9.47
N LEU A 53 11.10 4.59 -10.18
CA LEU A 53 11.29 4.81 -11.62
C LEU A 53 12.38 5.85 -11.94
N LYS A 54 12.65 6.77 -10.99
CA LYS A 54 13.61 7.88 -11.18
C LYS A 54 15.05 7.48 -10.93
N LYS A 55 15.31 6.32 -10.34
CA LYS A 55 16.67 5.79 -10.14
C LYS A 55 17.27 5.31 -11.45
N TYR A 56 18.61 5.20 -11.51
CA TYR A 56 19.30 4.69 -12.70
C TYR A 56 18.74 3.34 -13.14
N VAL A 57 18.83 3.06 -14.44
CA VAL A 57 18.33 1.81 -15.03
C VAL A 57 18.95 0.63 -14.28
N GLY A 58 18.10 -0.25 -13.72
CA GLY A 58 18.50 -1.43 -12.95
C GLY A 58 18.52 -1.27 -11.43
N GLU A 59 18.49 -0.06 -10.88
CA GLU A 59 18.50 0.15 -9.41
C GLU A 59 17.11 0.10 -8.77
N GLY A 60 16.05 0.18 -9.56
CA GLY A 60 14.67 0.17 -9.07
C GLY A 60 14.29 -1.10 -8.30
N PRO A 61 14.54 -2.31 -8.84
CA PRO A 61 14.28 -3.57 -8.13
C PRO A 61 15.04 -3.68 -6.81
N GLU A 62 16.33 -3.31 -6.79
CA GLU A 62 17.14 -3.35 -5.56
C GLU A 62 16.62 -2.34 -4.51
N ALA A 63 16.11 -1.19 -4.93
CA ALA A 63 15.47 -0.23 -4.03
C ALA A 63 14.21 -0.79 -3.37
N ILE A 64 13.41 -1.58 -4.09
CA ILE A 64 12.27 -2.32 -3.52
C ILE A 64 12.76 -3.32 -2.47
N HIS A 65 13.75 -4.16 -2.81
CA HIS A 65 14.31 -5.13 -1.87
C HIS A 65 14.89 -4.47 -0.61
N ALA A 66 15.61 -3.36 -0.75
CA ALA A 66 16.16 -2.59 0.37
C ALA A 66 15.07 -1.99 1.26
N LEU A 67 13.98 -1.47 0.65
CA LEU A 67 12.83 -0.95 1.38
C LEU A 67 12.19 -2.03 2.25
N PHE A 68 11.89 -3.21 1.68
CA PHE A 68 11.29 -4.32 2.42
C PHE A 68 12.21 -4.92 3.47
N ARG A 69 13.52 -4.99 3.20
CA ARG A 69 14.54 -5.39 4.19
C ARG A 69 14.53 -4.45 5.39
N THR A 70 14.47 -3.16 5.13
CA THR A 70 14.39 -2.15 6.19
C THR A 70 13.09 -2.26 6.97
N ALA A 71 11.95 -2.43 6.30
CA ALA A 71 10.66 -2.61 6.97
C ALA A 71 10.66 -3.84 7.89
N ARG A 72 11.24 -4.95 7.46
CA ARG A 72 11.41 -6.15 8.31
C ARG A 72 12.31 -5.90 9.53
N LYS A 73 13.35 -5.10 9.39
CA LYS A 73 14.24 -4.75 10.50
C LYS A 73 13.54 -3.97 11.62
N TYR A 74 12.56 -3.14 11.26
CA TYR A 74 11.79 -2.32 12.18
C TYR A 74 10.37 -2.86 12.44
N ALA A 75 10.15 -4.15 12.21
CA ALA A 75 8.88 -4.79 12.49
C ALA A 75 8.49 -4.71 13.99
N PRO A 76 7.21 -4.55 14.33
CA PRO A 76 6.06 -4.48 13.43
C PRO A 76 5.97 -3.14 12.69
N THR A 77 5.79 -3.19 11.35
CA THR A 77 5.86 -2.01 10.49
C THR A 77 4.66 -1.94 9.55
N ILE A 78 4.06 -0.76 9.41
CA ILE A 78 3.21 -0.41 8.26
C ILE A 78 4.11 0.21 7.19
N LEU A 79 4.24 -0.50 6.08
CA LEU A 79 4.90 0.00 4.87
C LEU A 79 3.85 0.61 3.94
N PHE A 80 3.82 1.94 3.87
CA PHE A 80 2.91 2.67 3.01
C PHE A 80 3.58 3.00 1.67
N ILE A 81 2.97 2.59 0.56
CA ILE A 81 3.44 2.90 -0.80
C ILE A 81 2.39 3.78 -1.46
N ASP A 82 2.69 5.07 -1.57
CA ASP A 82 1.82 6.03 -2.26
C ASP A 82 2.04 5.97 -3.77
N GLU A 83 1.02 6.35 -4.54
CA GLU A 83 1.06 6.34 -6.01
C GLU A 83 1.56 5.00 -6.59
N ILE A 84 1.02 3.89 -6.09
CA ILE A 84 1.41 2.54 -6.53
C ILE A 84 1.19 2.34 -8.04
N ASP A 85 0.29 3.11 -8.65
CA ASP A 85 0.02 3.11 -10.07
C ASP A 85 1.23 3.55 -10.92
N ALA A 86 2.17 4.30 -10.36
CA ALA A 86 3.41 4.63 -11.06
C ALA A 86 4.17 3.38 -11.52
N ILE A 87 4.20 2.33 -10.69
CA ILE A 87 4.84 1.04 -11.00
C ILE A 87 3.84 -0.03 -11.44
N GLY A 88 2.61 0.02 -10.96
CA GLY A 88 1.60 -1.00 -11.15
C GLY A 88 0.62 -0.77 -12.29
N LYS A 89 0.80 0.25 -13.13
CA LYS A 89 -0.09 0.52 -14.26
C LYS A 89 -0.05 -0.59 -15.30
N ASN A 90 -1.22 -0.98 -15.79
CA ASN A 90 -1.36 -2.05 -16.78
C ASN A 90 -0.67 -1.66 -18.11
N ARG A 91 -0.01 -2.65 -18.73
CA ARG A 91 0.76 -2.50 -19.97
C ARG A 91 -0.16 -2.51 -21.17
N GLN A 92 -0.63 -1.36 -21.61
CA GLN A 92 -1.36 -1.25 -22.89
C GLN A 92 -0.53 -0.62 -24.02
N SER A 93 0.73 -0.25 -23.78
CA SER A 93 1.60 0.41 -24.78
C SER A 93 2.86 -0.41 -25.00
N ALA A 94 3.03 -0.94 -26.20
CA ALA A 94 4.27 -1.48 -26.69
C ALA A 94 5.34 -0.35 -26.68
N GLY A 95 6.30 -0.39 -25.73
CA GLY A 95 7.38 0.57 -25.63
C GLY A 95 7.74 1.04 -24.22
N GLU A 96 6.95 0.72 -23.19
CA GLU A 96 7.34 1.03 -21.81
C GLU A 96 8.39 0.03 -21.32
N SER A 97 9.49 0.58 -20.84
CA SER A 97 10.75 -0.08 -20.54
C SER A 97 10.60 -1.34 -19.65
N ASN A 98 11.40 -2.37 -19.95
CA ASN A 98 11.62 -3.57 -19.12
C ASN A 98 11.84 -3.22 -17.64
N SER A 99 12.41 -2.05 -17.36
CA SER A 99 12.68 -1.53 -16.01
C SER A 99 11.44 -1.44 -15.11
N ARG A 100 10.28 -0.97 -15.61
CA ARG A 100 9.03 -0.92 -14.80
C ARG A 100 8.54 -2.32 -14.48
N ALA A 101 8.67 -3.24 -15.44
CA ALA A 101 8.30 -4.64 -15.22
C ALA A 101 9.15 -5.30 -14.16
N ASP A 102 10.44 -5.03 -14.14
CA ASP A 102 11.37 -5.60 -13.16
C ASP A 102 11.08 -5.05 -11.75
N ILE A 103 10.77 -3.76 -11.63
CA ILE A 103 10.34 -3.15 -10.37
C ILE A 103 9.05 -3.77 -9.86
N LEU A 104 8.04 -3.92 -10.74
CA LEU A 104 6.79 -4.56 -10.38
C LEU A 104 7.00 -6.02 -9.94
N ASN A 105 7.83 -6.78 -10.65
CA ASN A 105 8.14 -8.16 -10.28
C ASN A 105 8.86 -8.25 -8.94
N ALA A 106 9.78 -7.33 -8.64
CA ALA A 106 10.44 -7.24 -7.34
C ALA A 106 9.41 -6.99 -6.22
N LEU A 107 8.49 -6.04 -6.43
CA LEU A 107 7.41 -5.76 -5.49
C LEU A 107 6.51 -7.00 -5.25
N LEU A 108 6.08 -7.65 -6.33
CA LEU A 108 5.24 -8.87 -6.24
C LEU A 108 5.94 -10.01 -5.50
N THR A 109 7.25 -10.15 -5.69
CA THR A 109 8.09 -11.15 -5.01
C THR A 109 8.16 -10.86 -3.52
N GLU A 110 8.44 -9.62 -3.14
CA GLU A 110 8.48 -9.21 -1.74
C GLU A 110 7.14 -9.40 -1.03
N MET A 111 6.04 -8.99 -1.66
CA MET A 111 4.69 -9.18 -1.12
C MET A 111 4.29 -10.67 -1.01
N SER A 112 4.82 -11.54 -1.87
CA SER A 112 4.55 -12.99 -1.80
C SER A 112 5.36 -13.68 -0.70
N GLY A 113 6.54 -13.14 -0.35
CA GLY A 113 7.45 -13.69 0.64
C GLY A 113 7.01 -13.50 2.09
N PHE A 114 5.91 -12.81 2.36
CA PHE A 114 5.37 -12.67 3.72
C PHE A 114 4.86 -14.01 4.24
N LYS A 115 5.74 -14.68 5.00
CA LYS A 115 5.33 -15.82 5.80
C LYS A 115 4.45 -15.32 6.94
N THR A 116 3.30 -15.94 7.13
CA THR A 116 2.33 -15.65 8.21
C THR A 116 2.83 -16.08 9.59
N THR A 117 4.07 -16.51 9.71
CA THR A 117 4.69 -16.98 10.94
C THR A 117 5.43 -15.84 11.65
N GLY A 118 4.79 -15.24 12.60
CA GLY A 118 5.21 -14.67 13.88
C GLY A 118 6.33 -13.63 13.98
N GLU A 119 7.35 -13.59 13.15
CA GLU A 119 8.60 -12.90 13.51
C GLU A 119 8.91 -11.61 12.73
N SER A 120 8.19 -11.28 11.69
CA SER A 120 8.45 -10.05 10.91
C SER A 120 7.16 -9.52 10.32
N GLN A 121 6.34 -8.89 11.15
CA GLN A 121 5.06 -8.33 10.72
C GLN A 121 5.26 -7.02 9.95
N VAL A 122 5.39 -7.13 8.64
CA VAL A 122 5.28 -5.99 7.73
C VAL A 122 3.88 -6.02 7.09
N PHE A 123 3.12 -4.96 7.33
CA PHE A 123 1.81 -4.78 6.73
C PHE A 123 1.94 -3.78 5.58
N VAL A 124 1.61 -4.21 4.35
CA VAL A 124 1.69 -3.34 3.18
C VAL A 124 0.38 -2.60 3.00
N LEU A 125 0.46 -1.29 3.02
CA LEU A 125 -0.65 -0.39 2.72
C LEU A 125 -0.27 0.42 1.49
N ALA A 126 -1.01 0.29 0.40
CA ALA A 126 -0.74 1.06 -0.82
C ALA A 126 -1.87 2.04 -1.11
N ALA A 127 -1.56 3.11 -1.83
CA ALA A 127 -2.56 4.06 -2.30
C ALA A 127 -2.46 4.31 -3.80
N THR A 128 -3.61 4.51 -4.43
CA THR A 128 -3.74 4.91 -5.83
C THR A 128 -4.87 5.90 -6.00
N ASN A 129 -4.77 6.74 -7.02
CA ASN A 129 -5.84 7.65 -7.42
C ASN A 129 -6.81 7.02 -8.43
N PHE A 130 -6.56 5.79 -8.88
CA PHE A 130 -7.48 5.07 -9.75
C PHE A 130 -8.64 4.47 -8.97
N ASP A 131 -9.82 4.48 -9.58
CA ASP A 131 -10.99 3.75 -9.10
C ASP A 131 -10.91 2.30 -9.58
N VAL A 132 -10.19 1.47 -8.80
CA VAL A 132 -9.84 0.08 -9.17
C VAL A 132 -11.03 -0.88 -9.15
N GLU A 133 -12.15 -0.51 -8.56
CA GLU A 133 -13.40 -1.30 -8.53
C GLU A 133 -14.45 -0.76 -9.51
N GLY A 134 -14.29 0.48 -9.99
CA GLY A 134 -15.17 1.14 -10.93
C GLY A 134 -14.55 1.31 -12.33
N LYS A 135 -14.49 2.56 -12.79
CA LYS A 135 -14.07 2.92 -14.15
C LYS A 135 -12.62 2.55 -14.50
N ASP A 136 -11.73 2.52 -13.51
CA ASP A 136 -10.31 2.28 -13.71
C ASP A 136 -9.88 0.85 -13.36
N ARG A 137 -10.82 -0.09 -13.24
CA ARG A 137 -10.56 -1.47 -12.77
C ARG A 137 -9.50 -2.24 -13.56
N PHE A 138 -9.24 -1.85 -14.80
CA PHE A 138 -8.23 -2.44 -15.66
C PHE A 138 -6.94 -1.60 -15.76
N SER A 139 -6.86 -0.50 -15.04
CA SER A 139 -5.71 0.42 -15.11
C SER A 139 -4.50 -0.08 -14.35
N LEU A 140 -4.69 -0.93 -13.33
CA LEU A 140 -3.62 -1.57 -12.60
C LEU A 140 -3.43 -3.03 -13.03
N ASP A 141 -2.19 -3.50 -12.90
CA ASP A 141 -1.82 -4.89 -13.17
C ASP A 141 -2.60 -5.87 -12.29
N SER A 142 -3.14 -6.90 -12.90
CA SER A 142 -4.00 -7.87 -12.21
C SER A 142 -3.23 -8.72 -11.17
N ALA A 143 -1.93 -8.97 -11.39
CA ALA A 143 -1.11 -9.67 -10.42
C ALA A 143 -0.86 -8.79 -9.18
N LEU A 144 -0.68 -7.48 -9.37
CA LEU A 144 -0.59 -6.54 -8.26
C LEU A 144 -1.89 -6.48 -7.46
N LEU A 145 -3.04 -6.33 -8.13
CA LEU A 145 -4.35 -6.28 -7.45
C LEU A 145 -4.65 -7.53 -6.63
N ARG A 146 -4.16 -8.71 -7.07
CA ARG A 146 -4.30 -9.97 -6.33
C ARG A 146 -3.44 -10.07 -5.07
N ARG A 147 -2.47 -9.20 -4.87
CA ARG A 147 -1.65 -9.13 -3.65
C ARG A 147 -2.31 -8.33 -2.54
N PHE A 148 -3.33 -7.56 -2.87
CA PHE A 148 -4.11 -6.82 -1.89
C PHE A 148 -5.40 -7.58 -1.55
N ASP A 149 -5.46 -8.13 -0.34
CA ASP A 149 -6.61 -8.89 0.16
C ASP A 149 -7.84 -8.00 0.35
N ARG A 150 -7.62 -6.71 0.57
CA ARG A 150 -8.68 -5.69 0.72
C ARG A 150 -8.40 -4.48 -0.15
N LYS A 151 -9.45 -4.00 -0.79
CA LYS A 151 -9.49 -2.73 -1.50
C LYS A 151 -10.51 -1.83 -0.82
N ILE A 152 -10.10 -0.64 -0.46
CA ILE A 152 -10.92 0.29 0.32
C ILE A 152 -11.04 1.59 -0.45
N LEU A 153 -12.26 1.92 -0.84
CA LEU A 153 -12.56 3.22 -1.44
C LEU A 153 -12.48 4.30 -0.35
N VAL A 154 -11.63 5.30 -0.57
CA VAL A 154 -11.54 6.51 0.26
C VAL A 154 -12.13 7.65 -0.56
N ASP A 155 -13.41 7.88 -0.38
CA ASP A 155 -14.16 8.90 -1.12
C ASP A 155 -14.10 10.27 -0.44
N LEU A 156 -14.62 11.28 -1.14
CA LEU A 156 -14.77 12.61 -0.59
C LEU A 156 -15.77 12.60 0.57
N PRO A 157 -15.49 13.35 1.66
CA PRO A 157 -16.40 13.40 2.78
C PRO A 157 -17.75 14.00 2.38
N ASN A 158 -18.82 13.41 2.88
CA ASN A 158 -20.17 13.91 2.67
C ASN A 158 -20.39 15.25 3.41
N ARG A 159 -21.57 15.88 3.26
CA ARG A 159 -21.84 17.18 3.85
C ARG A 159 -21.72 17.18 5.39
N GLU A 160 -22.20 16.14 6.04
CA GLU A 160 -22.17 16.03 7.51
C GLU A 160 -20.73 15.83 8.02
N GLU A 161 -19.96 14.99 7.35
CA GLU A 161 -18.54 14.75 7.66
C GLU A 161 -17.70 16.02 7.50
N ARG A 162 -17.95 16.80 6.43
CA ARG A 162 -17.31 18.12 6.25
C ARG A 162 -17.64 19.09 7.38
N LEU A 163 -18.91 19.12 7.83
CA LEU A 163 -19.32 19.95 8.94
C LEU A 163 -18.66 19.54 10.26
N ARG A 164 -18.53 18.23 10.53
CA ARG A 164 -17.82 17.71 11.71
C ARG A 164 -16.35 18.12 11.68
N PHE A 165 -15.70 17.95 10.54
CA PHE A 165 -14.28 18.32 10.35
C PHE A 165 -14.05 19.82 10.60
N LEU A 166 -14.93 20.68 10.08
CA LEU A 166 -14.83 22.13 10.30
C LEU A 166 -15.06 22.54 11.75
N LYS A 167 -15.94 21.84 12.49
CA LYS A 167 -16.17 22.08 13.91
C LYS A 167 -14.96 21.69 14.76
N GLN A 168 -14.34 20.55 14.51
CA GLN A 168 -13.15 20.07 15.22
C GLN A 168 -11.91 20.96 15.04
N ARG A 169 -11.82 21.73 13.94
CA ARG A 169 -10.70 22.68 13.71
C ARG A 169 -10.91 24.06 14.33
N ARG A 170 -12.07 24.34 14.94
CA ARG A 170 -12.36 25.60 15.62
C ARG A 170 -12.09 25.56 17.12
N GLU A 171 -11.81 24.39 17.64
CA GLU A 171 -11.32 24.17 19.01
C GLU A 171 -9.78 24.05 19.00
#